data_aae73e67a7cfd669ba3588539adfba13
#
_entry.id   aae73e67a7cfd669ba3588539adfba13
#
_cell.length_a   1.000
_cell.length_b   1.000
_cell.length_c   1.000
_cell.angle_alpha   90.00
_cell.angle_beta   90.00
_cell.angle_gamma   90.00
#
_symmetry.space_group_name_H-M   'P 1'
#
loop_
_entity.id
_entity.type
_entity.pdbx_description
1 polymer ?
#
loop_
_entity_poly.entity_id
_entity_poly.type
_entity_poly.pdbx_seq_one_letter_code
_entity_poly.pdbx_strand_id
1 'polypeptide(L)'
;MKIFRILIVLMALVSGFYACVNKENETRDNAIDSTLQTSATAILESKLSELNAQSGQVIVMEVQSGQIKALVGLERKDSADYQPCENFSVQQPTGLMQGVSLLAALETGKVKVSDRVNAGNGIYVCKGDTVFDHNWHRGGYGEITVKQGLASGSNIATVKTMENAFSNNAQAYFDVLSKMNYGKPDSINGILQPYRITEKNITWNCIGYGQSVSPIQVLTFYNAIANNGKMVQPQLYKDSVVIINPQIADKASIDSLKLALAYNVTDGLGQPAKSDKTTVAGKQGTIIVSTDDGNTMYAVEFCGYFPTGNPKYSDIVSINKTGLPASGGLMAGDVFKKIVNSVVFE
;
A
#
# COMPACT_ATOMS: atom_id res chain seq x y z
N MET A 1 -4.94 -45.87 -37.93
CA MET A 1 -3.51 -45.51 -37.90
C MET A 1 -3.18 -44.02 -38.04
N LYS A 2 -3.87 -43.25 -38.89
CA LYS A 2 -3.59 -41.79 -39.03
C LYS A 2 -3.97 -40.95 -37.81
N ILE A 3 -5.08 -41.25 -37.13
CA ILE A 3 -5.57 -40.50 -35.96
C ILE A 3 -4.61 -40.68 -34.73
N PHE A 4 -4.05 -41.87 -34.57
CA PHE A 4 -3.11 -42.16 -33.47
C PHE A 4 -1.76 -41.41 -33.60
N ARG A 5 -1.31 -41.15 -34.86
CA ARG A 5 -0.09 -40.37 -35.11
C ARG A 5 -0.28 -38.88 -34.84
N ILE A 6 -1.48 -38.32 -35.06
CA ILE A 6 -1.81 -36.93 -34.83
C ILE A 6 -1.86 -36.66 -33.32
N LEU A 7 -2.42 -37.58 -32.51
CA LEU A 7 -2.44 -37.43 -31.04
C LEU A 7 -1.05 -37.45 -30.39
N ILE A 8 -0.15 -38.29 -30.91
CA ILE A 8 1.24 -38.36 -30.39
C ILE A 8 2.02 -37.09 -30.73
N VAL A 9 1.83 -36.49 -31.88
CA VAL A 9 2.45 -35.25 -32.29
C VAL A 9 1.92 -34.05 -31.47
N LEU A 10 0.60 -34.03 -31.19
CA LEU A 10 0.03 -33.00 -30.31
C LEU A 10 0.52 -33.12 -28.84
N MET A 11 0.62 -34.32 -28.29
CA MET A 11 1.19 -34.52 -26.93
C MET A 11 2.66 -34.16 -26.89
N ALA A 12 3.45 -34.42 -27.93
CA ALA A 12 4.87 -34.03 -27.97
C ALA A 12 5.06 -32.50 -28.09
N LEU A 13 4.17 -31.80 -28.79
CA LEU A 13 4.18 -30.33 -28.86
C LEU A 13 3.75 -29.68 -27.56
N VAL A 14 2.75 -30.23 -26.85
CA VAL A 14 2.31 -29.70 -25.54
C VAL A 14 3.37 -29.95 -24.46
N SER A 15 4.01 -31.15 -24.45
CA SER A 15 5.10 -31.43 -23.51
C SER A 15 6.36 -30.63 -23.82
N GLY A 16 6.64 -30.36 -25.10
CA GLY A 16 7.74 -29.48 -25.51
C GLY A 16 7.53 -28.03 -25.10
N PHE A 17 6.28 -27.53 -25.20
CA PHE A 17 5.94 -26.17 -24.75
C PHE A 17 6.01 -26.04 -23.23
N TYR A 18 5.51 -27.04 -22.47
CA TYR A 18 5.64 -27.06 -20.99
C TYR A 18 7.09 -27.17 -20.53
N ALA A 19 7.91 -27.94 -21.22
CA ALA A 19 9.35 -28.06 -20.92
C ALA A 19 10.13 -26.78 -21.28
N CYS A 20 9.76 -26.05 -22.33
CA CYS A 20 10.36 -24.76 -22.67
C CYS A 20 9.97 -23.66 -21.69
N VAL A 21 8.69 -23.60 -21.28
CA VAL A 21 8.20 -22.60 -20.30
C VAL A 21 8.84 -22.84 -18.93
N ASN A 22 8.96 -24.09 -18.49
CA ASN A 22 9.66 -24.41 -17.25
C ASN A 22 11.17 -24.17 -17.33
N LYS A 23 11.81 -24.40 -18.50
CA LYS A 23 13.26 -24.18 -18.66
C LYS A 23 13.64 -22.71 -18.75
N GLU A 24 12.77 -21.83 -19.29
CA GLU A 24 12.97 -20.38 -19.23
C GLU A 24 12.85 -19.83 -17.81
N ASN A 25 11.99 -20.40 -16.97
CA ASN A 25 11.86 -19.97 -15.58
C ASN A 25 13.01 -20.47 -14.68
N GLU A 26 13.63 -21.61 -14.97
CA GLU A 26 14.79 -22.13 -14.22
C GLU A 26 16.09 -21.33 -14.45
N THR A 27 16.18 -20.49 -15.46
CA THR A 27 17.38 -19.70 -15.79
C THR A 27 17.29 -18.22 -15.38
N ARG A 28 16.13 -17.74 -14.91
CA ARG A 28 15.97 -16.35 -14.49
C ARG A 28 16.55 -16.14 -13.09
N ASP A 29 17.45 -15.16 -12.97
CA ASP A 29 18.05 -14.78 -11.69
C ASP A 29 16.99 -14.12 -10.79
N ASN A 30 16.66 -14.78 -9.68
CA ASN A 30 15.66 -14.31 -8.72
C ASN A 30 16.15 -13.02 -8.03
N ALA A 31 15.25 -12.05 -7.86
CA ALA A 31 15.54 -10.77 -7.22
C ALA A 31 15.43 -10.81 -5.68
N ILE A 32 14.79 -11.85 -5.12
CA ILE A 32 14.61 -12.02 -3.68
C ILE A 32 15.98 -12.13 -2.97
N ASP A 33 16.14 -11.33 -1.92
CA ASP A 33 17.24 -11.45 -0.96
C ASP A 33 16.87 -12.50 0.10
N SER A 34 17.56 -13.61 0.13
CA SER A 34 17.26 -14.73 1.03
C SER A 34 17.38 -14.36 2.52
N THR A 35 18.32 -13.48 2.86
CA THR A 35 18.53 -13.01 4.24
C THR A 35 17.38 -12.11 4.67
N LEU A 36 17.00 -11.15 3.82
CA LEU A 36 15.87 -10.27 4.08
C LEU A 36 14.55 -11.04 4.10
N GLN A 37 14.35 -11.98 3.16
CA GLN A 37 13.17 -12.86 3.13
C GLN A 37 13.00 -13.62 4.45
N THR A 38 14.07 -14.25 4.94
CA THR A 38 14.06 -15.01 6.20
C THR A 38 13.78 -14.08 7.40
N SER A 39 14.44 -12.94 7.45
CA SER A 39 14.24 -11.95 8.52
C SER A 39 12.82 -11.40 8.53
N ALA A 40 12.28 -11.03 7.37
CA ALA A 40 10.93 -10.50 7.22
C ALA A 40 9.87 -11.53 7.62
N THR A 41 10.08 -12.81 7.26
CA THR A 41 9.20 -13.91 7.66
C THR A 41 9.15 -14.05 9.19
N ALA A 42 10.30 -14.13 9.85
CA ALA A 42 10.36 -14.27 11.31
C ALA A 42 9.77 -13.05 12.05
N ILE A 43 10.03 -11.83 11.55
CA ILE A 43 9.48 -10.59 12.13
C ILE A 43 7.96 -10.57 12.00
N LEU A 44 7.42 -10.92 10.83
CA LEU A 44 5.98 -10.95 10.58
C LEU A 44 5.31 -12.01 11.46
N GLU A 45 5.80 -13.24 11.45
CA GLU A 45 5.25 -14.37 12.22
C GLU A 45 5.19 -14.05 13.72
N SER A 46 6.27 -13.48 14.27
CA SER A 46 6.31 -13.04 15.68
C SER A 46 5.22 -12.02 15.99
N LYS A 47 4.99 -11.03 15.10
CA LYS A 47 3.95 -10.02 15.29
C LYS A 47 2.55 -10.60 15.13
N LEU A 48 2.32 -11.46 14.16
CA LEU A 48 1.03 -12.15 13.98
C LEU A 48 0.66 -12.96 15.22
N SER A 49 1.64 -13.68 15.80
CA SER A 49 1.46 -14.44 17.04
C SER A 49 1.14 -13.53 18.22
N GLU A 50 1.88 -12.42 18.40
CA GLU A 50 1.65 -11.41 19.45
C GLU A 50 0.21 -10.86 19.38
N LEU A 51 -0.28 -10.59 18.18
CA LEU A 51 -1.59 -9.99 17.94
C LEU A 51 -2.74 -11.01 17.86
N ASN A 52 -2.43 -12.30 17.90
CA ASN A 52 -3.38 -13.37 17.56
C ASN A 52 -4.09 -13.10 16.21
N ALA A 53 -3.33 -12.62 15.22
CA ALA A 53 -3.85 -12.20 13.93
C ALA A 53 -4.18 -13.39 13.03
N GLN A 54 -5.04 -13.19 12.03
CA GLN A 54 -5.43 -14.22 11.05
C GLN A 54 -4.37 -14.38 9.97
N SER A 55 -3.87 -13.28 9.44
CA SER A 55 -2.92 -13.28 8.35
C SER A 55 -2.11 -12.00 8.31
N GLY A 56 -1.00 -12.02 7.58
CA GLY A 56 -0.19 -10.83 7.31
C GLY A 56 0.67 -10.99 6.09
N GLN A 57 1.12 -9.83 5.58
CA GLN A 57 1.94 -9.73 4.38
C GLN A 57 3.03 -8.68 4.57
N VAL A 58 4.18 -8.94 3.95
CA VAL A 58 5.29 -8.00 3.83
C VAL A 58 5.82 -8.05 2.40
N ILE A 59 5.97 -6.90 1.76
CA ILE A 59 6.57 -6.80 0.43
C ILE A 59 7.59 -5.68 0.46
N VAL A 60 8.87 -6.02 0.28
CA VAL A 60 9.97 -5.06 0.18
C VAL A 60 10.42 -4.96 -1.28
N MET A 61 10.46 -3.73 -1.81
CA MET A 61 10.80 -3.46 -3.20
C MET A 61 11.92 -2.44 -3.30
N GLU A 62 12.88 -2.70 -4.19
CA GLU A 62 13.94 -1.74 -4.52
C GLU A 62 13.37 -0.59 -5.37
N VAL A 63 13.65 0.66 -4.96
CA VAL A 63 12.98 1.84 -5.52
C VAL A 63 13.27 2.03 -7.00
N GLN A 64 14.51 1.88 -7.42
CA GLN A 64 14.93 2.22 -8.79
C GLN A 64 14.59 1.15 -9.82
N SER A 65 14.69 -0.12 -9.44
CA SER A 65 14.52 -1.25 -10.35
C SER A 65 13.12 -1.86 -10.33
N GLY A 66 12.38 -1.70 -9.24
CA GLY A 66 11.13 -2.42 -8.99
C GLY A 66 11.33 -3.88 -8.54
N GLN A 67 12.58 -4.31 -8.31
CA GLN A 67 12.89 -5.66 -7.87
C GLN A 67 12.35 -5.91 -6.46
N ILE A 68 11.57 -6.98 -6.32
CA ILE A 68 11.06 -7.43 -5.02
C ILE A 68 12.16 -8.16 -4.28
N LYS A 69 12.57 -7.65 -3.14
CA LYS A 69 13.65 -8.20 -2.30
C LYS A 69 13.14 -9.12 -1.21
N ALA A 70 11.90 -8.92 -0.76
CA ALA A 70 11.18 -9.86 0.09
C ALA A 70 9.70 -9.89 -0.27
N LEU A 71 9.11 -11.07 -0.27
CA LEU A 71 7.69 -11.32 -0.54
C LEU A 71 7.19 -12.37 0.45
N VAL A 72 6.58 -11.93 1.54
CA VAL A 72 6.12 -12.78 2.63
C VAL A 72 4.62 -12.68 2.76
N GLY A 73 3.95 -13.82 2.76
CA GLY A 73 2.56 -13.96 3.14
C GLY A 73 2.43 -15.10 4.14
N LEU A 74 1.73 -14.87 5.25
CA LEU A 74 1.46 -15.85 6.29
C LEU A 74 -0.03 -15.81 6.64
N GLU A 75 -0.62 -17.00 6.79
CA GLU A 75 -2.00 -17.14 7.24
C GLU A 75 -2.15 -18.29 8.24
N ARG A 76 -3.16 -18.20 9.08
CA ARG A 76 -3.58 -19.27 9.99
C ARG A 76 -5.03 -19.63 9.70
N LYS A 77 -5.30 -20.90 9.35
CA LYS A 77 -6.65 -21.41 9.07
C LYS A 77 -7.25 -22.07 10.30
N ASP A 78 -6.80 -23.27 10.60
CA ASP A 78 -7.39 -24.12 11.65
C ASP A 78 -6.37 -24.55 12.71
N SER A 79 -5.10 -24.14 12.57
CA SER A 79 -4.01 -24.52 13.47
C SER A 79 -3.48 -23.32 14.25
N ALA A 80 -2.68 -23.56 15.29
CA ALA A 80 -1.97 -22.51 16.01
C ALA A 80 -0.82 -21.91 15.17
N ASP A 81 -0.33 -22.66 14.18
CA ASP A 81 0.85 -22.31 13.40
C ASP A 81 0.49 -21.54 12.14
N TYR A 82 1.31 -20.56 11.79
CA TYR A 82 1.20 -19.84 10.54
C TYR A 82 1.82 -20.64 9.39
N GLN A 83 1.13 -20.63 8.26
CA GLN A 83 1.58 -21.29 7.04
C GLN A 83 1.82 -20.22 5.95
N PRO A 84 2.77 -20.46 5.04
CA PRO A 84 2.95 -19.58 3.88
C PRO A 84 1.64 -19.43 3.09
N CYS A 85 1.32 -18.20 2.73
CA CYS A 85 0.17 -17.83 1.91
C CYS A 85 0.64 -17.05 0.70
N GLU A 86 0.33 -17.56 -0.50
CA GLU A 86 0.60 -16.86 -1.77
C GLU A 86 -0.54 -15.93 -2.18
N ASN A 87 -1.65 -15.97 -1.44
CA ASN A 87 -2.80 -15.13 -1.73
C ASN A 87 -2.61 -13.72 -1.19
N PHE A 88 -1.89 -12.88 -1.94
CA PHE A 88 -1.79 -11.44 -1.70
C PHE A 88 -3.09 -10.77 -2.12
N SER A 89 -4.15 -11.07 -1.37
CA SER A 89 -5.52 -10.73 -1.73
C SER A 89 -5.75 -9.24 -1.84
N VAL A 90 -6.56 -8.89 -2.81
CA VAL A 90 -7.11 -7.55 -3.00
C VAL A 90 -7.96 -7.17 -1.79
N GLN A 91 -7.71 -6.00 -1.22
CA GLN A 91 -8.45 -5.45 -0.10
C GLN A 91 -8.72 -3.95 -0.28
N GLN A 92 -9.47 -3.37 0.62
CA GLN A 92 -9.64 -1.91 0.64
C GLN A 92 -8.30 -1.27 1.06
N PRO A 93 -7.84 -0.19 0.40
CA PRO A 93 -6.51 0.38 0.62
C PRO A 93 -6.36 1.17 1.91
N THR A 94 -7.18 0.96 2.89
CA THR A 94 -7.16 1.60 4.22
C THR A 94 -6.87 3.11 4.19
N GLY A 95 -6.36 3.69 5.28
CA GLY A 95 -5.88 5.07 5.34
C GLY A 95 -4.64 5.37 4.48
N LEU A 96 -4.07 4.39 3.78
CA LEU A 96 -3.01 4.60 2.79
C LEU A 96 -3.53 5.43 1.61
N MET A 97 -4.83 5.32 1.30
CA MET A 97 -5.47 6.13 0.26
C MET A 97 -5.39 7.63 0.52
N GLN A 98 -5.31 8.07 1.78
CA GLN A 98 -5.17 9.50 2.11
C GLN A 98 -3.89 10.10 1.51
N GLY A 99 -2.80 9.34 1.40
CA GLY A 99 -1.57 9.78 0.73
C GLY A 99 -1.75 9.94 -0.78
N VAL A 100 -2.43 8.99 -1.42
CA VAL A 100 -2.77 9.03 -2.85
C VAL A 100 -3.68 10.23 -3.15
N SER A 101 -4.71 10.42 -2.34
CA SER A 101 -5.67 11.53 -2.47
C SER A 101 -5.02 12.89 -2.26
N LEU A 102 -4.09 12.99 -1.30
CA LEU A 102 -3.35 14.24 -1.10
C LEU A 102 -2.50 14.57 -2.33
N LEU A 103 -1.82 13.59 -2.95
CA LEU A 103 -1.08 13.84 -4.18
C LEU A 103 -2.01 14.35 -5.29
N ALA A 104 -3.19 13.73 -5.45
CA ALA A 104 -4.18 14.17 -6.41
C ALA A 104 -4.68 15.60 -6.13
N ALA A 105 -4.87 15.97 -4.87
CA ALA A 105 -5.26 17.32 -4.49
C ALA A 105 -4.15 18.36 -4.78
N LEU A 106 -2.90 18.02 -4.50
CA LEU A 106 -1.74 18.87 -4.78
C LEU A 106 -1.58 19.17 -6.29
N GLU A 107 -1.84 18.17 -7.15
CA GLU A 107 -1.80 18.34 -8.61
C GLU A 107 -2.82 19.35 -9.16
N THR A 108 -3.86 19.68 -8.42
CA THR A 108 -4.80 20.74 -8.83
C THR A 108 -4.21 22.14 -8.71
N GLY A 109 -3.12 22.31 -7.97
CA GLY A 109 -2.53 23.60 -7.61
C GLY A 109 -3.36 24.43 -6.61
N LYS A 110 -4.54 23.94 -6.20
CA LYS A 110 -5.46 24.62 -5.27
C LYS A 110 -5.17 24.35 -3.81
N VAL A 111 -4.35 23.33 -3.51
CA VAL A 111 -4.05 22.85 -2.16
C VAL A 111 -2.56 22.86 -1.92
N LYS A 112 -2.17 23.27 -0.71
CA LYS A 112 -0.81 23.18 -0.18
C LYS A 112 -0.83 22.39 1.13
N VAL A 113 0.26 21.72 1.45
CA VAL A 113 0.40 20.97 2.70
C VAL A 113 0.37 21.86 3.96
N SER A 114 0.62 23.15 3.79
CA SER A 114 0.55 24.19 4.84
C SER A 114 -0.84 24.78 5.03
N ASP A 115 -1.78 24.56 4.11
CA ASP A 115 -3.12 25.13 4.19
C ASP A 115 -3.84 24.62 5.43
N ARG A 116 -4.65 25.50 6.05
CA ARG A 116 -5.43 25.14 7.23
C ARG A 116 -6.76 24.51 6.83
N VAL A 117 -7.14 23.50 7.57
CA VAL A 117 -8.42 22.80 7.42
C VAL A 117 -9.06 22.61 8.80
N ASN A 118 -10.31 22.97 8.94
CA ASN A 118 -11.03 22.79 10.18
C ASN A 118 -11.70 21.39 10.21
N ALA A 119 -11.08 20.46 10.94
CA ALA A 119 -11.63 19.11 11.18
C ALA A 119 -12.70 19.09 12.30
N GLY A 120 -12.88 20.22 13.00
CA GLY A 120 -13.92 20.39 14.01
C GLY A 120 -13.79 19.42 15.18
N ASN A 121 -14.94 19.01 15.71
CA ASN A 121 -15.04 18.10 16.86
C ASN A 121 -14.92 16.61 16.48
N GLY A 122 -14.51 16.31 15.24
CA GLY A 122 -14.35 14.92 14.78
C GLY A 122 -15.62 14.30 14.17
N ILE A 123 -16.65 15.11 13.92
CA ILE A 123 -17.89 14.71 13.23
C ILE A 123 -18.17 15.71 12.11
N TYR A 124 -18.34 15.21 10.90
CA TYR A 124 -18.65 16.05 9.73
C TYR A 124 -19.77 15.45 8.90
N VAL A 125 -20.88 16.18 8.81
CA VAL A 125 -22.02 15.80 7.96
C VAL A 125 -21.82 16.43 6.58
N CYS A 126 -21.75 15.59 5.56
CA CYS A 126 -21.51 15.96 4.17
C CYS A 126 -22.47 15.20 3.24
N LYS A 127 -23.33 15.91 2.51
CA LYS A 127 -24.23 15.34 1.49
C LYS A 127 -25.09 14.16 1.93
N GLY A 128 -25.54 14.17 3.19
CA GLY A 128 -26.34 13.08 3.77
C GLY A 128 -25.50 11.98 4.44
N ASP A 129 -24.20 11.99 4.28
CA ASP A 129 -23.26 11.10 4.94
C ASP A 129 -22.67 11.74 6.19
N THR A 130 -22.19 10.92 7.12
CA THR A 130 -21.45 11.39 8.30
C THR A 130 -20.07 10.76 8.34
N VAL A 131 -19.05 11.61 8.25
CA VAL A 131 -17.64 11.22 8.35
C VAL A 131 -17.15 11.43 9.76
N PHE A 132 -16.46 10.45 10.31
CA PHE A 132 -15.89 10.50 11.66
C PHE A 132 -14.37 10.46 11.62
N ASP A 133 -13.74 11.27 12.48
CA ASP A 133 -12.35 11.06 12.86
C ASP A 133 -12.29 10.08 14.04
N HIS A 134 -11.21 9.29 14.14
CA HIS A 134 -11.10 8.26 15.17
C HIS A 134 -11.10 8.82 16.60
N ASN A 135 -10.83 10.12 16.77
CA ASN A 135 -10.83 10.82 18.07
C ASN A 135 -12.09 11.67 18.33
N TRP A 136 -13.19 11.46 17.58
CA TRP A 136 -14.42 12.24 17.74
C TRP A 136 -14.93 12.25 19.19
N HIS A 137 -14.79 11.14 19.91
CA HIS A 137 -15.17 11.01 21.32
C HIS A 137 -14.24 11.76 22.30
N ARG A 138 -13.14 12.33 21.79
CA ARG A 138 -12.17 13.16 22.54
C ARG A 138 -12.12 14.61 22.04
N GLY A 139 -13.11 15.05 21.26
CA GLY A 139 -13.26 16.43 20.79
C GLY A 139 -12.67 16.74 19.43
N GLY A 140 -12.24 15.72 18.67
CA GLY A 140 -11.72 15.91 17.31
C GLY A 140 -10.35 16.59 17.27
N TYR A 141 -10.00 17.10 16.09
CA TYR A 141 -8.68 17.73 15.84
C TYR A 141 -8.74 19.27 15.76
N GLY A 142 -9.96 19.86 15.69
CA GLY A 142 -10.10 21.31 15.53
C GLY A 142 -9.51 21.80 14.19
N GLU A 143 -8.82 22.90 14.26
CA GLU A 143 -8.13 23.49 13.09
C GLU A 143 -6.69 23.02 13.01
N ILE A 144 -6.35 22.33 11.93
CA ILE A 144 -5.01 21.73 11.67
C ILE A 144 -4.57 22.05 10.24
N THR A 145 -3.30 21.84 9.93
CA THR A 145 -2.84 21.91 8.54
C THR A 145 -3.15 20.62 7.78
N VAL A 146 -3.21 20.70 6.44
CA VAL A 146 -3.37 19.53 5.56
C VAL A 146 -2.31 18.45 5.88
N LYS A 147 -1.05 18.87 6.11
CA LYS A 147 0.03 17.98 6.54
C LYS A 147 -0.27 17.28 7.87
N GLN A 148 -0.77 18.03 8.86
CA GLN A 148 -1.17 17.45 10.15
C GLN A 148 -2.38 16.53 10.00
N GLY A 149 -3.32 16.86 9.10
CA GLY A 149 -4.45 16.00 8.77
C GLY A 149 -4.01 14.63 8.24
N LEU A 150 -3.04 14.59 7.31
CA LEU A 150 -2.46 13.33 6.82
C LEU A 150 -1.77 12.57 7.96
N ALA A 151 -0.97 13.27 8.78
CA ALA A 151 -0.19 12.66 9.86
C ALA A 151 -1.05 12.10 10.99
N SER A 152 -2.17 12.78 11.31
CA SER A 152 -3.14 12.30 12.29
C SER A 152 -4.15 11.28 11.73
N GLY A 153 -4.14 11.04 10.42
CA GLY A 153 -5.10 10.16 9.77
C GLY A 153 -6.54 10.70 9.83
N SER A 154 -6.71 12.05 9.86
CA SER A 154 -8.04 12.66 9.89
C SER A 154 -8.79 12.43 8.57
N ASN A 155 -9.88 11.70 8.64
CA ASN A 155 -10.80 11.52 7.52
C ASN A 155 -11.45 12.84 7.11
N ILE A 156 -11.85 13.66 8.09
CA ILE A 156 -12.51 14.94 7.85
C ILE A 156 -11.57 15.92 7.17
N ALA A 157 -10.31 16.01 7.64
CA ALA A 157 -9.32 16.87 7.00
C ALA A 157 -9.06 16.43 5.54
N THR A 158 -9.00 15.11 5.29
CA THR A 158 -8.85 14.57 3.93
C THR A 158 -10.05 14.94 3.06
N VAL A 159 -11.28 14.66 3.51
CA VAL A 159 -12.51 14.94 2.75
C VAL A 159 -12.60 16.43 2.41
N LYS A 160 -12.41 17.34 3.38
CA LYS A 160 -12.45 18.79 3.14
C LYS A 160 -11.34 19.29 2.21
N THR A 161 -10.15 18.68 2.28
CA THR A 161 -9.07 18.94 1.34
C THR A 161 -9.49 18.57 -0.09
N MET A 162 -10.15 17.42 -0.25
CA MET A 162 -10.65 16.97 -1.56
C MET A 162 -11.81 17.83 -2.07
N GLU A 163 -12.70 18.29 -1.19
CA GLU A 163 -13.76 19.24 -1.55
C GLU A 163 -13.18 20.55 -2.09
N ASN A 164 -12.13 21.08 -1.45
CA ASN A 164 -11.42 22.27 -1.93
C ASN A 164 -10.75 22.03 -3.28
N ALA A 165 -10.05 20.92 -3.43
CA ALA A 165 -9.31 20.57 -4.65
C ALA A 165 -10.24 20.38 -5.87
N PHE A 166 -11.31 19.63 -5.70
CA PHE A 166 -12.15 19.14 -6.80
C PHE A 166 -13.55 19.73 -6.86
N SER A 167 -13.93 20.57 -5.89
CA SER A 167 -15.28 21.19 -5.84
C SER A 167 -16.40 20.17 -6.05
N ASN A 168 -16.24 18.98 -5.45
CA ASN A 168 -17.15 17.83 -5.57
C ASN A 168 -17.26 17.22 -6.98
N ASN A 169 -16.37 17.54 -7.90
CA ASN A 169 -16.29 16.89 -9.20
C ASN A 169 -15.53 15.55 -9.07
N ALA A 170 -16.27 14.48 -8.80
CA ALA A 170 -15.70 13.14 -8.63
C ALA A 170 -14.98 12.67 -9.89
N GLN A 171 -15.50 12.99 -11.09
CA GLN A 171 -14.84 12.59 -12.34
C GLN A 171 -13.46 13.20 -12.47
N ALA A 172 -13.30 14.48 -12.16
CA ALA A 172 -11.99 15.14 -12.18
C ALA A 172 -10.97 14.47 -11.23
N TYR A 173 -11.42 14.02 -10.06
CA TYR A 173 -10.59 13.24 -9.13
C TYR A 173 -10.15 11.91 -9.73
N PHE A 174 -11.07 11.12 -10.29
CA PHE A 174 -10.75 9.83 -10.91
C PHE A 174 -9.89 9.98 -12.17
N ASP A 175 -10.05 11.07 -12.92
CA ASP A 175 -9.20 11.38 -14.07
C ASP A 175 -7.75 11.63 -13.63
N VAL A 176 -7.54 12.33 -12.51
CA VAL A 176 -6.20 12.53 -11.94
C VAL A 176 -5.62 11.20 -11.46
N LEU A 177 -6.37 10.37 -10.73
CA LEU A 177 -5.91 9.04 -10.33
C LEU A 177 -5.50 8.18 -11.54
N SER A 178 -6.28 8.24 -12.62
CA SER A 178 -5.98 7.51 -13.87
C SER A 178 -4.70 8.00 -14.53
N LYS A 179 -4.43 9.32 -14.53
CA LYS A 179 -3.16 9.90 -15.04
C LYS A 179 -1.97 9.45 -14.21
N MET A 180 -2.14 9.30 -12.90
CA MET A 180 -1.14 8.80 -11.97
C MET A 180 -0.92 7.28 -12.08
N ASN A 181 -1.61 6.57 -12.95
CA ASN A 181 -1.65 5.11 -13.02
C ASN A 181 -2.17 4.44 -11.73
N TYR A 182 -2.77 5.18 -10.80
CA TYR A 182 -3.40 4.56 -9.64
C TYR A 182 -4.66 3.82 -10.06
N GLY A 183 -4.78 2.57 -9.63
CA GLY A 183 -5.97 1.80 -9.91
C GLY A 183 -6.09 1.28 -11.34
N LYS A 184 -5.00 1.19 -12.06
CA LYS A 184 -4.96 0.39 -13.28
C LYS A 184 -4.58 -1.05 -12.94
N PRO A 185 -5.19 -2.04 -13.62
CA PRO A 185 -4.74 -3.42 -13.49
C PRO A 185 -3.24 -3.49 -13.78
N ASP A 186 -2.52 -4.16 -12.89
CA ASP A 186 -1.09 -4.43 -13.06
C ASP A 186 -0.86 -5.94 -13.06
N SER A 187 0.27 -6.40 -13.56
CA SER A 187 0.64 -7.80 -13.53
C SER A 187 2.02 -7.97 -12.90
N ILE A 188 2.13 -8.91 -11.97
CA ILE A 188 3.42 -9.36 -11.46
C ILE A 188 3.68 -10.72 -12.10
N ASN A 189 4.73 -10.79 -12.94
CA ASN A 189 5.09 -12.02 -13.67
C ASN A 189 3.91 -12.66 -14.42
N GLY A 190 3.04 -11.83 -15.04
CA GLY A 190 1.88 -12.30 -15.78
C GLY A 190 0.65 -12.63 -14.91
N ILE A 191 0.74 -12.52 -13.59
CA ILE A 191 -0.42 -12.65 -12.69
C ILE A 191 -1.11 -11.30 -12.59
N LEU A 192 -2.29 -11.18 -13.21
CA LEU A 192 -3.10 -9.97 -13.17
C LEU A 192 -3.51 -9.64 -11.74
N GLN A 193 -3.18 -8.43 -11.31
CA GLN A 193 -3.64 -7.87 -10.03
C GLN A 193 -4.93 -7.08 -10.28
N PRO A 194 -6.09 -7.57 -9.83
CA PRO A 194 -7.34 -6.88 -10.08
C PRO A 194 -7.41 -5.57 -9.30
N TYR A 195 -7.90 -4.54 -9.97
CA TYR A 195 -8.33 -3.31 -9.34
C TYR A 195 -9.81 -3.07 -9.62
N ARG A 196 -10.54 -2.63 -8.63
CA ARG A 196 -11.96 -2.34 -8.79
C ARG A 196 -12.34 -1.11 -8.00
N ILE A 197 -12.98 -0.13 -8.67
CA ILE A 197 -13.76 0.92 -7.99
C ILE A 197 -15.20 0.41 -7.94
N THR A 198 -15.73 0.22 -6.73
CA THR A 198 -17.10 -0.23 -6.49
C THR A 198 -18.04 0.95 -6.25
N GLU A 199 -17.51 2.10 -5.85
CA GLU A 199 -18.26 3.31 -5.59
C GLU A 199 -17.50 4.56 -6.05
N LYS A 200 -18.14 5.42 -6.85
CA LYS A 200 -17.56 6.67 -7.35
C LYS A 200 -17.91 7.88 -6.49
N ASN A 201 -18.04 7.71 -5.19
CA ASN A 201 -18.23 8.79 -4.23
C ASN A 201 -16.86 9.26 -3.72
N ILE A 202 -16.49 10.51 -4.04
CA ILE A 202 -15.20 11.08 -3.65
C ILE A 202 -15.03 11.13 -2.12
N THR A 203 -16.09 11.40 -1.36
CA THR A 203 -16.08 11.50 0.10
C THR A 203 -15.54 10.21 0.74
N TRP A 204 -16.00 9.06 0.28
CA TRP A 204 -15.59 7.76 0.81
C TRP A 204 -14.35 7.22 0.12
N ASN A 205 -14.25 7.42 -1.21
CA ASN A 205 -13.14 6.89 -1.97
C ASN A 205 -11.79 7.51 -1.55
N CYS A 206 -11.75 8.82 -1.27
CA CYS A 206 -10.52 9.52 -0.90
C CYS A 206 -9.93 9.08 0.46
N ILE A 207 -10.71 8.38 1.28
CA ILE A 207 -10.27 7.82 2.57
C ILE A 207 -10.18 6.28 2.56
N GLY A 208 -10.32 5.65 1.38
CA GLY A 208 -10.04 4.24 1.15
C GLY A 208 -11.24 3.32 1.00
N TYR A 209 -12.48 3.82 1.08
CA TYR A 209 -13.66 3.00 0.88
C TYR A 209 -14.09 2.93 -0.59
N GLY A 210 -14.89 1.91 -0.93
CA GLY A 210 -15.48 1.78 -2.26
C GLY A 210 -14.47 1.42 -3.37
N GLN A 211 -13.35 0.82 -3.01
CA GLN A 211 -12.35 0.33 -3.94
C GLN A 211 -11.66 -0.92 -3.41
N SER A 212 -11.11 -1.71 -4.30
CA SER A 212 -10.32 -2.89 -3.98
C SER A 212 -9.02 -2.85 -4.75
N VAL A 213 -7.90 -3.00 -4.07
CA VAL A 213 -6.54 -2.92 -4.62
C VAL A 213 -5.64 -3.92 -3.89
N SER A 214 -4.66 -4.48 -4.59
CA SER A 214 -3.68 -5.36 -3.96
C SER A 214 -2.61 -4.55 -3.22
N PRO A 215 -2.00 -5.10 -2.17
CA PRO A 215 -0.89 -4.45 -1.46
C PRO A 215 0.26 -4.04 -2.40
N ILE A 216 0.56 -4.87 -3.41
CA ILE A 216 1.62 -4.56 -4.37
C ILE A 216 1.28 -3.34 -5.24
N GLN A 217 0.01 -3.12 -5.60
CA GLN A 217 -0.40 -1.94 -6.35
C GLN A 217 -0.25 -0.67 -5.50
N VAL A 218 -0.61 -0.73 -4.21
CA VAL A 218 -0.38 0.37 -3.27
C VAL A 218 1.12 0.62 -3.10
N LEU A 219 1.92 -0.43 -2.91
CA LEU A 219 3.37 -0.33 -2.80
C LEU A 219 3.99 0.30 -4.06
N THR A 220 3.56 -0.12 -5.26
CA THR A 220 4.04 0.42 -6.54
C THR A 220 3.82 1.93 -6.64
N PHE A 221 2.67 2.40 -6.13
CA PHE A 221 2.38 3.83 -6.09
C PHE A 221 3.29 4.58 -5.09
N TYR A 222 3.45 4.06 -3.88
CA TYR A 222 4.35 4.65 -2.86
C TYR A 222 5.82 4.57 -3.31
N ASN A 223 6.19 3.51 -4.02
CA ASN A 223 7.51 3.40 -4.65
C ASN A 223 7.74 4.50 -5.69
N ALA A 224 6.74 4.82 -6.51
CA ALA A 224 6.84 5.92 -7.47
C ALA A 224 7.02 7.28 -6.78
N ILE A 225 6.37 7.51 -5.61
CA ILE A 225 6.62 8.71 -4.79
C ILE A 225 8.08 8.73 -4.33
N ALA A 226 8.59 7.62 -3.79
CA ALA A 226 9.99 7.46 -3.39
C ALA A 226 10.95 7.73 -4.55
N ASN A 227 10.61 7.27 -5.74
CA ASN A 227 11.37 7.38 -6.99
C ASN A 227 11.15 8.70 -7.74
N ASN A 228 10.82 9.78 -7.04
CA ASN A 228 10.59 11.12 -7.56
C ASN A 228 9.52 11.21 -8.67
N GLY A 229 8.51 10.37 -8.59
CA GLY A 229 7.38 10.32 -9.52
C GLY A 229 7.51 9.26 -10.63
N LYS A 230 8.66 8.61 -10.78
CA LYS A 230 8.84 7.55 -11.78
C LYS A 230 8.29 6.23 -11.24
N MET A 231 7.26 5.70 -11.88
CA MET A 231 6.64 4.41 -11.55
C MET A 231 7.27 3.30 -12.37
N VAL A 232 7.82 2.30 -11.69
CA VAL A 232 8.44 1.11 -12.29
C VAL A 232 7.61 -0.13 -11.96
N GLN A 233 7.64 -1.11 -12.85
CA GLN A 233 6.92 -2.37 -12.66
C GLN A 233 7.59 -3.22 -11.58
N PRO A 234 6.82 -3.77 -10.62
CA PRO A 234 7.32 -4.77 -9.69
C PRO A 234 7.83 -6.02 -10.40
N GLN A 235 9.00 -6.54 -9.99
CA GLN A 235 9.65 -7.69 -10.63
C GLN A 235 10.17 -8.68 -9.59
N LEU A 236 9.90 -9.98 -9.80
CA LEU A 236 10.47 -11.07 -9.00
C LEU A 236 11.83 -11.57 -9.53
N TYR A 237 12.18 -11.16 -10.75
CA TYR A 237 13.43 -11.53 -11.38
C TYR A 237 14.26 -10.29 -11.71
N LYS A 238 15.58 -10.45 -11.87
CA LYS A 238 16.50 -9.37 -12.21
C LYS A 238 16.44 -9.04 -13.71
N ASP A 239 15.27 -8.70 -14.18
CA ASP A 239 15.03 -8.29 -15.57
C ASP A 239 15.33 -6.80 -15.78
N SER A 240 15.24 -6.36 -17.04
CA SER A 240 15.35 -4.94 -17.38
C SER A 240 14.21 -4.15 -16.76
N VAL A 241 14.52 -2.94 -16.29
CA VAL A 241 13.54 -2.05 -15.64
C VAL A 241 12.45 -1.65 -16.63
N VAL A 242 11.21 -1.95 -16.30
CA VAL A 242 10.03 -1.52 -17.08
C VAL A 242 9.43 -0.30 -16.42
N ILE A 243 9.33 0.81 -17.16
CA ILE A 243 8.72 2.05 -16.68
C ILE A 243 7.24 2.03 -17.04
N ILE A 244 6.36 2.02 -16.03
CA ILE A 244 4.91 2.07 -16.19
C ILE A 244 4.46 3.51 -16.49
N ASN A 245 5.01 4.47 -15.74
CA ASN A 245 4.73 5.91 -15.91
C ASN A 245 6.01 6.69 -15.61
N PRO A 246 6.51 7.49 -16.55
CA PRO A 246 7.74 8.25 -16.33
C PRO A 246 7.61 9.34 -15.26
N GLN A 247 6.38 9.85 -15.03
CA GLN A 247 6.11 10.91 -14.07
C GLN A 247 4.63 10.91 -13.66
N ILE A 248 4.32 10.36 -12.47
CA ILE A 248 2.93 10.26 -11.99
C ILE A 248 2.33 11.60 -11.54
N ALA A 249 3.16 12.57 -11.16
CA ALA A 249 2.75 13.88 -10.70
C ALA A 249 3.92 14.87 -10.81
N ASP A 250 3.64 16.17 -10.78
CA ASP A 250 4.66 17.21 -10.82
C ASP A 250 5.64 17.08 -9.64
N LYS A 251 6.90 17.43 -9.89
CA LYS A 251 7.96 17.35 -8.88
C LYS A 251 7.60 18.07 -7.59
N ALA A 252 6.99 19.26 -7.68
CA ALA A 252 6.60 20.04 -6.51
C ALA A 252 5.53 19.35 -5.65
N SER A 253 4.58 18.66 -6.30
CA SER A 253 3.55 17.85 -5.63
C SER A 253 4.17 16.63 -4.96
N ILE A 254 5.08 15.92 -5.64
CA ILE A 254 5.85 14.79 -5.06
C ILE A 254 6.65 15.24 -3.84
N ASP A 255 7.42 16.34 -3.94
CA ASP A 255 8.23 16.85 -2.84
C ASP A 255 7.36 17.25 -1.63
N SER A 256 6.20 17.88 -1.90
CA SER A 256 5.22 18.26 -0.86
C SER A 256 4.64 17.04 -0.15
N LEU A 257 4.30 15.97 -0.89
CA LEU A 257 3.81 14.73 -0.30
C LEU A 257 4.93 14.01 0.48
N LYS A 258 6.16 13.95 -0.04
CA LYS A 258 7.32 13.38 0.69
C LYS A 258 7.52 14.07 2.04
N LEU A 259 7.41 15.41 2.09
CA LEU A 259 7.48 16.17 3.32
C LEU A 259 6.37 15.76 4.31
N ALA A 260 5.14 15.57 3.83
CA ALA A 260 4.02 15.17 4.68
C ALA A 260 4.15 13.73 5.18
N LEU A 261 4.66 12.81 4.36
CA LEU A 261 4.92 11.41 4.75
C LEU A 261 6.06 11.29 5.76
N ALA A 262 7.13 12.09 5.62
CA ALA A 262 8.20 12.16 6.61
C ALA A 262 7.69 12.74 7.94
N TYR A 263 6.90 13.82 7.89
CA TYR A 263 6.27 14.42 9.06
C TYR A 263 5.34 13.42 9.80
N ASN A 264 4.64 12.55 9.07
CA ASN A 264 3.82 11.51 9.69
C ASN A 264 4.65 10.56 10.58
N VAL A 265 5.88 10.24 10.19
CA VAL A 265 6.78 9.36 10.96
C VAL A 265 7.51 10.10 12.08
N THR A 266 7.75 11.40 11.96
CA THR A 266 8.39 12.18 13.02
C THR A 266 7.42 12.65 14.08
N ASP A 267 6.22 13.08 13.70
CA ASP A 267 5.28 13.81 14.56
C ASP A 267 3.84 13.28 14.52
N GLY A 268 3.54 12.31 13.64
CA GLY A 268 2.19 11.76 13.46
C GLY A 268 1.99 10.36 14.05
N LEU A 269 0.91 9.72 13.64
CA LEU A 269 0.56 8.35 14.03
C LEU A 269 1.47 7.28 13.39
N GLY A 270 2.34 7.68 12.48
CA GLY A 270 3.39 6.83 11.89
C GLY A 270 4.65 6.68 12.74
N GLN A 271 4.76 7.37 13.89
CA GLN A 271 5.95 7.32 14.77
C GLN A 271 6.44 5.90 15.11
N PRO A 272 5.57 4.88 15.31
CA PRO A 272 6.06 3.52 15.58
C PRO A 272 6.92 2.92 14.46
N ALA A 273 6.82 3.43 13.23
CA ALA A 273 7.66 3.00 12.12
C ALA A 273 9.03 3.71 12.07
N LYS A 274 9.29 4.67 12.96
CA LYS A 274 10.57 5.40 13.02
C LYS A 274 11.72 4.46 13.34
N SER A 275 12.71 4.41 12.44
CA SER A 275 13.91 3.62 12.63
C SER A 275 14.98 4.39 13.39
N ASP A 276 15.82 3.65 14.13
CA ASP A 276 17.00 4.18 14.80
C ASP A 276 18.23 4.15 13.88
N LYS A 277 18.15 3.45 12.74
CA LYS A 277 19.26 3.26 11.78
C LYS A 277 19.19 4.17 10.58
N THR A 278 17.99 4.61 10.18
CA THR A 278 17.81 5.43 8.98
C THR A 278 16.53 6.25 9.06
N THR A 279 16.39 7.21 8.15
CA THR A 279 15.19 8.04 8.07
C THR A 279 14.09 7.32 7.28
N VAL A 280 12.84 7.42 7.76
CA VAL A 280 11.66 6.77 7.19
C VAL A 280 10.60 7.81 6.83
N ALA A 281 9.92 7.60 5.72
CA ALA A 281 8.69 8.30 5.37
C ALA A 281 7.61 7.27 4.99
N GLY A 282 6.38 7.50 5.41
CA GLY A 282 5.30 6.55 5.13
C GLY A 282 3.98 6.94 5.75
N LYS A 283 3.00 6.08 5.57
CA LYS A 283 1.62 6.26 6.02
C LYS A 283 1.09 4.97 6.66
N GLN A 284 0.39 5.12 7.76
CA GLN A 284 -0.40 4.06 8.39
C GLN A 284 -1.84 4.08 7.87
N GLY A 285 -2.50 2.93 7.95
CA GLY A 285 -3.91 2.78 7.67
C GLY A 285 -4.57 1.75 8.59
N THR A 286 -5.87 1.92 8.84
CA THR A 286 -6.71 0.96 9.55
C THR A 286 -8.11 1.05 8.97
N ILE A 287 -8.69 -0.11 8.62
CA ILE A 287 -10.06 -0.19 8.10
C ILE A 287 -10.77 -1.43 8.65
N ILE A 288 -12.08 -1.37 8.73
CA ILE A 288 -12.92 -2.55 8.97
C ILE A 288 -13.06 -3.31 7.65
N VAL A 289 -12.69 -4.59 7.64
CA VAL A 289 -12.78 -5.49 6.46
C VAL A 289 -14.14 -6.19 6.43
N SER A 290 -14.56 -6.75 7.56
CA SER A 290 -15.86 -7.40 7.73
C SER A 290 -16.33 -7.32 9.17
N THR A 291 -17.64 -7.53 9.35
CA THR A 291 -18.24 -7.73 10.68
C THR A 291 -19.22 -8.90 10.54
N ASP A 292 -18.84 -10.05 11.12
CA ASP A 292 -19.62 -11.28 11.09
C ASP A 292 -19.87 -11.77 12.52
N ASP A 293 -21.12 -12.04 12.86
CA ASP A 293 -21.56 -12.57 14.18
C ASP A 293 -20.97 -11.79 15.38
N GLY A 294 -20.89 -10.48 15.28
CA GLY A 294 -20.34 -9.60 16.32
C GLY A 294 -18.79 -9.54 16.37
N ASN A 295 -18.10 -10.28 15.51
CA ASN A 295 -16.65 -10.22 15.37
C ASN A 295 -16.30 -9.25 14.23
N THR A 296 -15.60 -8.18 14.56
CA THR A 296 -15.10 -7.20 13.56
C THR A 296 -13.66 -7.54 13.20
N MET A 297 -13.42 -7.76 11.92
CA MET A 297 -12.07 -7.93 11.36
C MET A 297 -11.55 -6.57 10.87
N TYR A 298 -10.32 -6.28 11.22
CA TYR A 298 -9.59 -5.07 10.83
C TYR A 298 -8.39 -5.43 9.96
N ALA A 299 -8.19 -4.66 8.89
CA ALA A 299 -6.89 -4.56 8.23
C ALA A 299 -6.13 -3.37 8.83
N VAL A 300 -4.89 -3.61 9.27
CA VAL A 300 -3.96 -2.60 9.75
C VAL A 300 -2.72 -2.61 8.87
N GLU A 301 -2.33 -1.46 8.34
CA GLU A 301 -1.30 -1.36 7.32
C GLU A 301 -0.31 -0.24 7.61
N PHE A 302 0.90 -0.41 7.08
CA PHE A 302 1.88 0.66 6.92
C PHE A 302 2.58 0.50 5.58
N CYS A 303 2.67 1.59 4.82
CA CYS A 303 3.42 1.64 3.57
C CYS A 303 4.34 2.87 3.58
N GLY A 304 5.61 2.67 3.17
CA GLY A 304 6.58 3.73 3.20
C GLY A 304 7.87 3.40 2.47
N TYR A 305 8.88 4.24 2.65
CA TYR A 305 10.19 4.10 2.01
C TYR A 305 11.32 4.63 2.89
N PHE A 306 12.52 4.18 2.60
CA PHE A 306 13.74 4.54 3.34
C PHE A 306 15.01 4.37 2.49
N PRO A 307 16.10 5.15 2.77
CA PRO A 307 16.13 6.42 3.49
C PRO A 307 15.29 7.51 2.81
N THR A 308 14.87 8.57 3.53
CA THR A 308 14.03 9.63 2.94
C THR A 308 14.76 10.49 1.92
N GLY A 309 16.07 10.74 2.12
CA GLY A 309 16.87 11.63 1.27
C GLY A 309 17.27 10.98 -0.07
N ASN A 310 17.60 9.70 -0.05
CA ASN A 310 17.92 8.89 -1.24
C ASN A 310 17.26 7.51 -1.08
N PRO A 311 15.98 7.39 -1.41
CA PRO A 311 15.24 6.15 -1.17
C PRO A 311 15.85 4.96 -1.92
N LYS A 312 16.20 3.91 -1.17
CA LYS A 312 16.69 2.64 -1.71
C LYS A 312 15.58 1.59 -1.78
N TYR A 313 14.73 1.56 -0.75
CA TYR A 313 13.67 0.56 -0.61
C TYR A 313 12.34 1.22 -0.26
N SER A 314 11.26 0.63 -0.75
CA SER A 314 9.90 0.81 -0.29
C SER A 314 9.38 -0.51 0.27
N ASP A 315 8.47 -0.42 1.25
CA ASP A 315 7.93 -1.59 1.94
C ASP A 315 6.46 -1.37 2.28
N ILE A 316 5.67 -2.42 2.21
CA ILE A 316 4.29 -2.47 2.71
C ILE A 316 4.12 -3.64 3.65
N VAL A 317 3.53 -3.36 4.80
CA VAL A 317 3.09 -4.35 5.79
C VAL A 317 1.58 -4.27 5.91
N SER A 318 0.90 -5.41 5.80
CA SER A 318 -0.55 -5.54 5.98
C SER A 318 -0.84 -6.69 6.95
N ILE A 319 -1.70 -6.47 7.94
CA ILE A 319 -2.09 -7.47 8.95
C ILE A 319 -3.60 -7.47 9.10
N ASN A 320 -4.21 -8.66 9.03
CA ASN A 320 -5.63 -8.86 9.28
C ASN A 320 -5.83 -9.49 10.66
N LYS A 321 -6.58 -8.82 11.52
CA LYS A 321 -6.85 -9.26 12.89
C LYS A 321 -8.27 -8.99 13.34
N THR A 322 -8.79 -9.82 14.23
CA THR A 322 -10.11 -9.64 14.83
C THR A 322 -10.04 -8.80 16.11
N GLY A 323 -11.02 -7.95 16.28
CA GLY A 323 -11.24 -7.15 17.50
C GLY A 323 -10.29 -5.98 17.68
N LEU A 324 -10.62 -5.16 18.68
CA LEU A 324 -9.78 -4.03 19.11
C LEU A 324 -8.76 -4.48 20.16
N PRO A 325 -7.65 -3.74 20.36
CA PRO A 325 -7.24 -2.55 19.59
C PRO A 325 -6.79 -2.88 18.17
N ALA A 326 -6.95 -1.93 17.23
CA ALA A 326 -6.48 -2.04 15.86
C ALA A 326 -5.80 -0.72 15.47
N SER A 327 -4.51 -0.77 15.09
CA SER A 327 -3.72 0.41 14.76
C SER A 327 -2.63 0.09 13.75
N GLY A 328 -2.74 0.69 12.56
CA GLY A 328 -1.72 0.54 11.52
C GLY A 328 -0.34 1.01 11.98
N GLY A 329 -0.25 2.13 12.70
CA GLY A 329 1.01 2.63 13.23
C GLY A 329 1.63 1.68 14.26
N LEU A 330 0.90 1.30 15.31
CA LEU A 330 1.42 0.49 16.41
C LEU A 330 1.71 -0.96 16.01
N MET A 331 1.01 -1.51 15.04
CA MET A 331 1.11 -2.93 14.63
C MET A 331 1.95 -3.08 13.37
N ALA A 332 1.45 -2.63 12.23
CA ALA A 332 2.16 -2.74 10.96
C ALA A 332 3.41 -1.82 10.92
N GLY A 333 3.34 -0.63 11.51
CA GLY A 333 4.50 0.27 11.63
C GLY A 333 5.65 -0.29 12.46
N ASP A 334 5.35 -1.06 13.52
CA ASP A 334 6.39 -1.76 14.31
C ASP A 334 7.09 -2.87 13.48
N VAL A 335 6.32 -3.64 12.69
CA VAL A 335 6.89 -4.63 11.75
C VAL A 335 7.76 -3.91 10.71
N PHE A 336 7.26 -2.84 10.10
CA PHE A 336 8.00 -2.02 9.14
C PHE A 336 9.34 -1.55 9.74
N LYS A 337 9.33 -0.96 10.95
CA LYS A 337 10.55 -0.55 11.66
C LYS A 337 11.56 -1.69 11.80
N LYS A 338 11.11 -2.88 12.22
CA LYS A 338 11.98 -4.04 12.41
C LYS A 338 12.59 -4.51 11.09
N ILE A 339 11.82 -4.47 9.99
CA ILE A 339 12.32 -4.77 8.65
C ILE A 339 13.37 -3.76 8.22
N VAL A 340 13.09 -2.45 8.34
CA VAL A 340 14.07 -1.38 8.05
C VAL A 340 15.36 -1.60 8.82
N ASN A 341 15.26 -1.99 10.09
CA ASN A 341 16.42 -2.23 10.95
C ASN A 341 17.18 -3.53 10.61
N SER A 342 16.57 -4.46 9.88
CA SER A 342 17.21 -5.69 9.41
C SER A 342 17.94 -5.52 8.06
N VAL A 343 17.60 -4.47 7.30
CA VAL A 343 18.29 -4.18 6.03
C VAL A 343 19.71 -3.68 6.32
N VAL A 344 20.68 -4.31 5.70
CA VAL A 344 22.08 -3.85 5.70
C VAL A 344 22.21 -2.81 4.60
N PHE A 345 22.58 -1.58 4.97
CA PHE A 345 22.92 -0.53 4.00
C PHE A 345 24.40 -0.63 3.69
N GLU A 346 24.73 -1.08 2.49
CA GLU A 346 26.06 -0.96 1.92
C GLU A 346 26.39 0.46 1.49
#